data_97027406dc09d52e73ea4270c9742da1
#
_entry.id   97027406dc09d52e73ea4270c9742da1
#
_cell.length_a   1.000
_cell.length_b   1.000
_cell.length_c   1.000
_cell.angle_alpha   90.00
_cell.angle_beta   90.00
_cell.angle_gamma   90.00
#
_symmetry.space_group_name_H-M   'P 1'
#
loop_
_entity.id
_entity.type
_entity.pdbx_description
1 polymer ?
#
loop_
_entity_poly.entity_id
_entity_poly.type
_entity_poly.pdbx_seq_one_letter_code
_entity_poly.pdbx_strand_id
1 'polypeptide(L)'
;MLNNLKDNIKDIISFKYGIDKNIIEFQKTRKEFEGDLTLVVFPLIRIFKKSPEEICNEIGCLLSKQIMFISSFNVIKGFLNIELNNNF
;
A
#
# COMPACT_ATOMS: atom_id res chain seq x y z
N MET A 1 13.19 -3.40 -10.01
CA MET A 1 12.31 -2.22 -10.02
C MET A 1 11.21 -2.30 -8.98
N LEU A 2 10.40 -3.38 -8.95
CA LEU A 2 9.37 -3.51 -7.91
C LEU A 2 9.95 -3.54 -6.50
N ASN A 3 11.11 -4.14 -6.31
CA ASN A 3 11.73 -4.18 -4.98
C ASN A 3 12.08 -2.78 -4.47
N ASN A 4 12.55 -1.91 -5.36
CA ASN A 4 12.85 -0.53 -4.97
C ASN A 4 11.58 0.24 -4.64
N LEU A 5 10.51 -0.01 -5.36
CA LEU A 5 9.22 0.61 -5.09
C LEU A 5 8.67 0.14 -3.74
N LYS A 6 8.75 -1.16 -3.47
CA LYS A 6 8.31 -1.71 -2.18
C LYS A 6 9.08 -1.08 -1.02
N ASP A 7 10.39 -0.98 -1.17
CA ASP A 7 11.23 -0.36 -0.13
C ASP A 7 10.86 1.10 0.08
N ASN A 8 10.61 1.83 -1.00
CA ASN A 8 10.18 3.22 -0.92
C ASN A 8 8.84 3.35 -0.20
N ILE A 9 7.90 2.49 -0.51
CA ILE A 9 6.59 2.48 0.16
C ILE A 9 6.75 2.18 1.65
N LYS A 10 7.57 1.19 2.00
CA LYS A 10 7.84 0.87 3.40
C LYS A 10 8.45 2.06 4.14
N ASP A 11 9.38 2.74 3.50
CA ASP A 11 10.03 3.92 4.09
C ASP A 11 9.02 5.02 4.36
N ILE A 12 8.14 5.30 3.41
CA ILE A 12 7.13 6.34 3.54
C ILE A 12 6.18 6.02 4.70
N ILE A 13 5.67 4.80 4.76
CA ILE A 13 4.74 4.38 5.81
C ILE A 13 5.43 4.38 7.18
N SER A 14 6.63 3.82 7.24
CA SER A 14 7.41 3.75 8.47
C SER A 14 7.69 5.14 9.02
N PHE A 15 8.09 6.05 8.16
CA PHE A 15 8.39 7.43 8.56
C PHE A 15 7.14 8.17 9.04
N LYS A 16 6.05 8.02 8.30
CA LYS A 16 4.81 8.75 8.61
C LYS A 16 4.17 8.30 9.92
N TYR A 17 4.18 6.99 10.18
CA TYR A 17 3.45 6.41 11.30
C TYR A 17 4.33 5.84 12.41
N GLY A 18 5.64 5.88 12.25
CA GLY A 18 6.55 5.31 13.25
C GLY A 18 6.44 3.79 13.37
N ILE A 19 6.24 3.10 12.27
CA ILE A 19 6.02 1.67 12.22
C ILE A 19 7.28 0.94 11.73
N ASP A 20 7.57 -0.24 12.31
CA ASP A 20 8.65 -1.08 11.85
C ASP A 20 8.37 -1.55 10.42
N LYS A 21 9.31 -1.36 9.51
CA LYS A 21 9.17 -1.78 8.11
C LYS A 21 8.88 -3.26 7.97
N ASN A 22 9.34 -4.08 8.91
CA ASN A 22 9.17 -5.54 8.85
C ASN A 22 7.73 -6.00 9.01
N ILE A 23 6.84 -5.16 9.52
CA ILE A 23 5.42 -5.51 9.60
C ILE A 23 4.64 -5.15 8.35
N ILE A 24 5.25 -4.46 7.42
CA ILE A 24 4.59 -4.06 6.17
C ILE A 24 4.75 -5.20 5.17
N GLU A 25 3.62 -5.77 4.76
CA GLU A 25 3.58 -6.93 3.86
C GLU A 25 3.01 -6.57 2.50
N PHE A 26 3.60 -7.16 1.47
CA PHE A 26 3.10 -7.06 0.10
C PHE A 26 2.80 -8.45 -0.44
N GLN A 27 1.88 -8.51 -1.38
CA GLN A 27 1.66 -9.73 -2.16
C GLN A 27 1.31 -9.34 -3.59
N LYS A 28 1.36 -10.32 -4.49
CA LYS A 28 0.94 -10.10 -5.87
C LYS A 28 -0.56 -9.90 -5.91
N THR A 29 -1.01 -8.88 -6.65
CA THR A 29 -2.45 -8.63 -6.81
C THR A 29 -3.13 -9.83 -7.47
N ARG A 30 -4.28 -10.23 -6.94
CA ARG A 30 -5.05 -11.34 -7.50
C ARG A 30 -5.56 -10.98 -8.90
N LYS A 31 -5.69 -12.00 -9.75
CA LYS A 31 -6.11 -11.79 -11.14
C LYS A 31 -7.48 -11.14 -11.28
N GLU A 32 -8.38 -11.40 -10.35
CA GLU A 32 -9.73 -10.83 -10.38
C GLU A 32 -9.79 -9.36 -9.94
N PHE A 33 -8.68 -8.83 -9.42
CA PHE A 33 -8.60 -7.44 -8.98
C PHE A 33 -7.69 -6.63 -9.90
N GLU A 34 -8.01 -5.36 -10.05
CA GLU A 34 -7.12 -4.46 -10.78
C GLU A 34 -5.98 -4.00 -9.89
N GLY A 35 -4.76 -4.04 -10.43
CA GLY A 35 -3.59 -3.59 -9.70
C GLY A 35 -2.34 -4.35 -10.06
N ASP A 36 -1.21 -3.80 -9.70
CA ASP A 36 0.10 -4.39 -9.96
C ASP A 36 0.77 -4.86 -8.68
N LEU A 37 0.35 -4.32 -7.54
CA LEU A 37 0.97 -4.60 -6.25
C LEU A 37 -0.10 -4.48 -5.17
N THR A 38 -0.10 -5.40 -4.23
CA THR A 38 -1.06 -5.38 -3.14
C THR A 38 -0.35 -5.23 -1.79
N LEU A 39 -0.79 -4.25 -1.02
CA LEU A 39 -0.34 -4.06 0.35
C LEU A 39 -1.36 -4.72 1.29
N VAL A 40 -0.88 -5.58 2.18
CA VAL A 40 -1.72 -6.27 3.15
C VAL A 40 -1.77 -5.43 4.42
N VAL A 41 -2.93 -4.92 4.79
CA VAL A 41 -3.04 -4.02 5.93
C VAL A 41 -3.40 -4.68 7.25
N PHE A 42 -3.72 -5.98 7.25
CA PHE A 42 -4.11 -6.68 8.47
C PHE A 42 -3.10 -6.54 9.61
N PRO A 43 -1.78 -6.60 9.38
CA PRO A 43 -0.82 -6.38 10.46
C PRO A 43 -0.87 -4.98 11.05
N LEU A 44 -1.47 -4.03 10.35
CA LEU A 44 -1.50 -2.63 10.77
C LEU A 44 -2.74 -2.28 11.59
N ILE A 45 -3.72 -3.15 11.64
CA ILE A 45 -5.00 -2.86 12.32
C ILE A 45 -4.79 -2.49 13.79
N ARG A 46 -3.94 -3.23 14.49
CA ARG A 46 -3.67 -2.97 15.91
C ARG A 46 -3.01 -1.61 16.13
N ILE A 47 -2.15 -1.23 15.21
CA ILE A 47 -1.38 0.01 15.31
C ILE A 47 -2.26 1.21 15.01
N PHE A 48 -3.02 1.13 13.94
CA PHE A 48 -3.87 2.23 13.49
C PHE A 48 -5.16 2.35 14.31
N LYS A 49 -5.66 1.24 14.87
CA LYS A 49 -6.93 1.17 15.59
C LYS A 49 -8.09 1.67 14.75
N LYS A 50 -8.05 1.34 13.47
CA LYS A 50 -9.07 1.71 12.48
C LYS A 50 -9.48 0.47 11.70
N SER A 51 -10.57 0.58 10.94
CA SER A 51 -10.99 -0.53 10.09
C SER A 51 -9.98 -0.71 8.94
N PRO A 52 -9.87 -1.93 8.38
CA PRO A 52 -8.97 -2.17 7.25
C PRO A 52 -9.23 -1.21 6.08
N GLU A 53 -10.49 -0.90 5.81
CA GLU A 53 -10.83 0.01 4.72
C GLU A 53 -10.32 1.42 4.97
N GLU A 54 -10.47 1.93 6.19
CA GLU A 54 -9.96 3.24 6.55
C GLU A 54 -8.45 3.31 6.42
N ILE A 55 -7.76 2.25 6.89
CA ILE A 55 -6.31 2.18 6.80
C ILE A 55 -5.87 2.19 5.33
N CYS A 56 -6.52 1.38 4.50
CA CYS A 56 -6.20 1.32 3.07
C CYS A 56 -6.40 2.67 2.39
N ASN A 57 -7.50 3.34 2.67
CA ASN A 57 -7.78 4.64 2.06
C ASN A 57 -6.76 5.68 2.50
N GLU A 58 -6.41 5.70 3.76
CA GLU A 58 -5.43 6.65 4.29
C GLU A 58 -4.05 6.43 3.66
N ILE A 59 -3.60 5.19 3.65
CA ILE A 59 -2.30 4.84 3.07
C ILE A 59 -2.30 5.05 1.56
N GLY A 60 -3.37 4.64 0.88
CA GLY A 60 -3.49 4.84 -0.56
C GLY A 60 -3.40 6.30 -0.95
N CYS A 61 -4.08 7.17 -0.23
CA CYS A 61 -4.00 8.61 -0.47
C CYS A 61 -2.59 9.15 -0.23
N LEU A 62 -1.97 8.72 0.85
CA LEU A 62 -0.60 9.14 1.18
C LEU A 62 0.37 8.75 0.08
N LEU A 63 0.33 7.49 -0.35
CA LEU A 63 1.25 6.99 -1.37
C LEU A 63 1.00 7.64 -2.73
N SER A 64 -0.26 7.85 -3.09
CA SER A 64 -0.60 8.50 -4.37
C SER A 64 -0.08 9.92 -4.46
N LYS A 65 0.03 10.60 -3.34
CA LYS A 65 0.57 11.96 -3.31
C LYS A 65 2.09 11.99 -3.41
N GLN A 66 2.76 10.96 -2.90
CA GLN A 66 4.22 10.95 -2.81
C GLN A 66 4.91 10.18 -3.91
N ILE A 67 4.22 9.25 -4.56
CA ILE A 67 4.82 8.42 -5.60
C ILE A 67 4.08 8.65 -6.92
N MET A 68 4.77 9.31 -7.85
CA MET A 68 4.17 9.69 -9.14
C MET A 68 3.82 8.51 -10.02
N PHE A 69 4.45 7.34 -9.80
CA PHE A 69 4.20 6.15 -10.60
C PHE A 69 2.89 5.45 -10.23
N ILE A 70 2.27 5.83 -9.12
CA ILE A 70 0.97 5.27 -8.73
C ILE A 70 -0.12 6.02 -9.45
N SER A 71 -0.83 5.33 -10.35
CA SER A 71 -1.91 5.95 -11.12
C SER A 71 -3.22 5.95 -10.33
N SER A 72 -3.48 4.88 -9.59
CA SER A 72 -4.70 4.76 -8.80
C SER A 72 -4.56 3.62 -7.79
N PHE A 73 -5.54 3.47 -6.93
CA PHE A 73 -5.61 2.32 -6.03
C PHE A 73 -7.08 1.96 -5.81
N ASN A 74 -7.29 0.71 -5.41
CA ASN A 74 -8.62 0.26 -4.98
C ASN A 74 -8.49 -0.53 -3.69
N VAL A 75 -9.58 -0.61 -2.93
CA VAL A 75 -9.59 -1.28 -1.63
C VAL A 75 -10.62 -2.40 -1.68
N ILE A 76 -10.16 -3.62 -1.48
CA ILE A 76 -11.04 -4.79 -1.49
C ILE A 76 -10.71 -5.65 -0.27
N LYS A 77 -11.66 -5.78 0.65
CA LYS A 77 -11.57 -6.66 1.82
C LYS A 77 -10.25 -6.54 2.60
N GLY A 78 -9.80 -5.32 2.82
CA GLY A 78 -8.58 -5.08 3.58
C GLY A 78 -7.29 -5.22 2.78
N PHE A 79 -7.40 -5.36 1.47
CA PHE A 79 -6.25 -5.35 0.56
C PHE A 79 -6.21 -4.02 -0.18
N LEU A 80 -5.08 -3.36 -0.11
CA LEU A 80 -4.83 -2.14 -0.88
C LEU A 80 -4.15 -2.52 -2.18
N ASN A 81 -4.90 -2.51 -3.27
CA ASN A 81 -4.38 -2.84 -4.60
C ASN A 81 -3.93 -1.57 -5.30
N ILE A 82 -2.67 -1.52 -5.66
CA ILE A 82 -2.02 -0.33 -6.22
C ILE A 82 -1.80 -0.54 -7.71
N GLU A 83 -2.27 0.40 -8.52
CA GLU A 83 -2.01 0.39 -9.96
C GLU A 83 -0.89 1.36 -10.29
N LEU A 84 0.04 0.89 -11.10
CA LEU A 84 1.17 1.68 -11.55
C LEU A 84 0.91 2.17 -12.98
N ASN A 85 1.39 3.37 -13.28
CA ASN A 85 1.19 3.90 -14.62
C ASN A 85 2.21 3.31 -15.60
N ASN A 86 2.00 3.54 -16.90
CA ASN A 86 2.81 2.96 -17.96
C ASN A 86 4.27 3.44 -17.97
N ASN A 87 4.56 4.51 -17.27
CA ASN A 87 5.93 5.06 -17.22
C ASN A 87 6.77 4.43 -16.11
N PHE A 88 6.17 3.56 -15.32
CA PHE A 88 6.92 2.83 -14.30
C PHE A 88 7.82 1.77 -14.97
#